data_4ca50ccea508ebec18ba9f9315c39327
#
_entry.id   4ca50ccea508ebec18ba9f9315c39327
#
_cell.length_a   1.000
_cell.length_b   1.000
_cell.length_c   1.000
_cell.angle_alpha   90.00
_cell.angle_beta   90.00
_cell.angle_gamma   90.00
#
_symmetry.space_group_name_H-M   'P 1'
#
loop_
_entity.id
_entity.type
_entity.pdbx_description
1 polymer ?
#
loop_
_entity_poly.entity_id
_entity_poly.type
_entity_poly.pdbx_seq_one_letter_code
_entity_poly.pdbx_strand_id
1 'polypeptide(L)'
;MADQLRVRVHQWGSALDPAANRARLAQGVTPGADLVVLPEAFARDFGEAGSDVRGFAEPLDGPFATQVARVADATATTVVAGMFETSEDPARPFNTLVVGGPSTTAYRKIHLYDSFGYRESDRLTGGPLEPAVVEVAGWKVGLMTCYDLRFPELARRLVDVGAEVLVVPAAWLPGERKVVHWRTLLAARAIENTCFVVGAGQPEPRYVGHSAVFGPLGDVLAEADGREQVLEAVLDRRDLDEARRTNPSLANRRM
;
A
#
# COMPACT_ATOMS: atom_id res chain seq x y z
N MET A 1 11.56 12.40 17.62
CA MET A 1 10.79 11.46 16.76
C MET A 1 9.58 11.02 17.55
N ALA A 2 8.42 10.85 16.94
CA ALA A 2 7.24 10.35 17.65
C ALA A 2 7.48 8.88 18.02
N ASP A 3 7.14 8.50 19.27
CA ASP A 3 7.29 7.13 19.74
C ASP A 3 6.19 6.21 19.17
N GLN A 4 5.08 6.80 18.75
CA GLN A 4 3.94 6.08 18.20
C GLN A 4 3.55 6.64 16.84
N LEU A 5 3.08 5.75 15.95
CA LEU A 5 2.48 6.08 14.65
C LEU A 5 1.04 5.56 14.64
N ARG A 6 0.08 6.47 14.53
CA ARG A 6 -1.34 6.14 14.40
C ARG A 6 -1.66 5.88 12.94
N VAL A 7 -2.04 4.65 12.63
CA VAL A 7 -2.33 4.20 11.27
C VAL A 7 -3.82 3.95 11.12
N ARG A 8 -4.39 4.44 10.02
CA ARG A 8 -5.76 4.12 9.60
C ARG A 8 -5.73 3.48 8.23
N VAL A 9 -6.36 2.32 8.10
CA VAL A 9 -6.46 1.57 6.84
C VAL A 9 -7.89 1.60 6.37
N HIS A 10 -8.12 2.12 5.17
CA HIS A 10 -9.43 2.16 4.56
C HIS A 10 -9.59 0.99 3.59
N GLN A 11 -10.26 -0.09 4.03
CA GLN A 11 -10.69 -1.16 3.14
C GLN A 11 -11.93 -0.71 2.37
N TRP A 12 -11.73 0.15 1.39
CA TRP A 12 -12.80 0.69 0.56
C TRP A 12 -12.75 0.17 -0.88
N GLY A 13 -13.92 -0.13 -1.45
CA GLY A 13 -14.02 -0.43 -2.87
C GLY A 13 -13.86 0.83 -3.71
N SER A 14 -13.10 0.71 -4.79
CA SER A 14 -12.96 1.77 -5.78
C SER A 14 -14.08 1.68 -6.82
N ALA A 15 -14.68 2.82 -7.15
CA ALA A 15 -15.62 2.91 -8.27
C ALA A 15 -14.87 2.97 -9.61
N LEU A 16 -15.59 2.69 -10.70
CA LEU A 16 -15.10 2.92 -12.06
C LEU A 16 -15.07 4.41 -12.43
N ASP A 17 -15.85 5.24 -11.74
CA ASP A 17 -15.88 6.68 -11.90
C ASP A 17 -14.80 7.36 -11.02
N PRO A 18 -13.75 7.98 -11.61
CA PRO A 18 -12.74 8.68 -10.85
C PRO A 18 -13.28 9.85 -10.01
N ALA A 19 -14.35 10.51 -10.46
CA ALA A 19 -14.95 11.62 -9.72
C ALA A 19 -15.58 11.15 -8.41
N ALA A 20 -16.26 10.00 -8.43
CA ALA A 20 -16.82 9.37 -7.22
C ALA A 20 -15.73 9.02 -6.19
N ASN A 21 -14.60 8.48 -6.66
CA ASN A 21 -13.47 8.12 -5.78
C ASN A 21 -12.79 9.36 -5.18
N ARG A 22 -12.62 10.43 -5.96
CA ARG A 22 -12.11 11.71 -5.42
C ARG A 22 -13.04 12.33 -4.38
N ALA A 23 -14.35 12.27 -4.61
CA ALA A 23 -15.34 12.75 -3.65
C ALA A 23 -15.31 11.91 -2.36
N ARG A 24 -15.21 10.59 -2.49
CA ARG A 24 -15.09 9.66 -1.34
C ARG A 24 -13.83 9.93 -0.53
N LEU A 25 -12.69 10.13 -1.19
CA LEU A 25 -11.42 10.51 -0.54
C LEU A 25 -11.59 11.79 0.28
N ALA A 26 -12.17 12.83 -0.33
CA ALA A 26 -12.35 14.14 0.29
C ALA A 26 -13.27 14.12 1.51
N GLN A 27 -14.29 13.28 1.50
CA GLN A 27 -15.31 13.23 2.56
C GLN A 27 -14.98 12.21 3.65
N GLY A 28 -14.25 11.14 3.31
CA GLY A 28 -14.09 10.00 4.18
C GLY A 28 -12.76 9.96 4.94
N VAL A 29 -11.72 10.63 4.45
CA VAL A 29 -10.47 10.76 5.22
C VAL A 29 -10.62 11.91 6.21
N THR A 30 -10.46 11.58 7.50
CA THR A 30 -10.66 12.51 8.61
C THR A 30 -9.40 12.65 9.46
N PRO A 31 -9.20 13.76 10.19
CA PRO A 31 -8.07 13.93 11.10
C PRO A 31 -7.96 12.82 12.15
N GLY A 32 -6.80 12.70 12.79
CA GLY A 32 -6.58 11.83 13.94
C GLY A 32 -5.65 10.64 13.69
N ALA A 33 -5.26 10.37 12.44
CA ALA A 33 -4.20 9.44 12.10
C ALA A 33 -2.95 10.19 11.60
N ASP A 34 -1.78 9.61 11.77
CA ASP A 34 -0.53 10.12 11.20
C ASP A 34 -0.33 9.59 9.78
N LEU A 35 -0.81 8.37 9.53
CA LEU A 35 -0.77 7.68 8.24
C LEU A 35 -2.14 7.10 7.89
N VAL A 36 -2.65 7.45 6.72
CA VAL A 36 -3.83 6.82 6.12
C VAL A 36 -3.41 6.04 4.88
N VAL A 37 -3.83 4.79 4.78
CA VAL A 37 -3.53 3.90 3.65
C VAL A 37 -4.84 3.49 2.98
N LEU A 38 -4.97 3.81 1.69
CA LEU A 38 -6.04 3.38 0.81
C LEU A 38 -5.55 2.27 -0.13
N PRO A 39 -6.44 1.47 -0.73
CA PRO A 39 -6.05 0.38 -1.61
C PRO A 39 -5.34 0.79 -2.91
N GLU A 40 -4.76 -0.20 -3.59
CA GLU A 40 -4.30 -0.11 -4.98
C GLU A 40 -5.45 0.29 -5.90
N ALA A 41 -5.15 1.09 -6.95
CA ALA A 41 -6.11 1.55 -7.95
C ALA A 41 -7.33 2.28 -7.35
N PHE A 42 -7.13 3.01 -6.24
CA PHE A 42 -8.23 3.72 -5.59
C PHE A 42 -8.77 4.88 -6.43
N ALA A 43 -7.93 5.53 -7.23
CA ALA A 43 -8.39 6.59 -8.14
C ALA A 43 -9.47 6.12 -9.11
N ARG A 44 -9.37 4.86 -9.55
CA ARG A 44 -10.32 4.17 -10.42
C ARG A 44 -10.05 2.68 -10.35
N ASP A 45 -11.07 1.86 -10.12
CA ASP A 45 -10.94 0.40 -10.14
C ASP A 45 -10.42 -0.12 -11.49
N PHE A 46 -9.71 -1.25 -11.48
CA PHE A 46 -9.23 -1.88 -12.73
C PHE A 46 -10.34 -2.18 -13.73
N GLY A 47 -11.57 -2.39 -13.27
CA GLY A 47 -12.67 -2.84 -14.11
C GLY A 47 -12.62 -4.36 -14.34
N GLU A 48 -13.40 -4.86 -15.30
CA GLU A 48 -13.36 -6.26 -15.71
C GLU A 48 -11.94 -6.65 -16.15
N ALA A 49 -11.60 -7.95 -16.00
CA ALA A 49 -10.31 -8.45 -16.44
C ALA A 49 -10.08 -8.08 -17.92
N GLY A 50 -8.99 -7.36 -18.16
CA GLY A 50 -8.67 -6.89 -19.49
C GLY A 50 -9.25 -5.52 -19.87
N SER A 51 -9.93 -4.82 -18.97
CA SER A 51 -10.39 -3.45 -19.21
C SER A 51 -9.22 -2.51 -19.53
N ASP A 52 -9.50 -1.54 -20.39
CA ASP A 52 -8.55 -0.48 -20.73
C ASP A 52 -8.56 0.60 -19.65
N VAL A 53 -7.41 0.83 -19.05
CA VAL A 53 -7.22 1.86 -18.01
C VAL A 53 -6.50 3.11 -18.51
N ARG A 54 -6.04 3.14 -19.78
CA ARG A 54 -5.25 4.23 -20.37
C ARG A 54 -5.96 5.58 -20.31
N GLY A 55 -7.26 5.60 -20.59
CA GLY A 55 -8.07 6.82 -20.58
C GLY A 55 -8.30 7.42 -19.19
N PHE A 56 -7.83 6.74 -18.14
CA PHE A 56 -7.96 7.16 -16.74
C PHE A 56 -6.61 7.43 -16.07
N ALA A 57 -5.51 7.31 -16.83
CA ALA A 57 -4.20 7.66 -16.34
C ALA A 57 -4.05 9.19 -16.24
N GLU A 58 -3.54 9.64 -15.11
CA GLU A 58 -3.30 11.06 -14.81
C GLU A 58 -1.81 11.29 -14.52
N PRO A 59 -1.26 12.47 -14.79
CA PRO A 59 0.08 12.82 -14.32
C PRO A 59 0.08 13.03 -12.79
N LEU A 60 1.27 13.06 -12.17
CA LEU A 60 1.41 13.22 -10.71
C LEU A 60 0.97 14.61 -10.19
N ASP A 61 0.74 15.58 -11.07
CA ASP A 61 0.11 16.86 -10.78
C ASP A 61 -1.37 16.92 -11.22
N GLY A 62 -1.93 15.78 -11.62
CA GLY A 62 -3.31 15.63 -12.07
C GLY A 62 -4.34 15.71 -10.94
N PRO A 63 -5.63 15.62 -11.32
CA PRO A 63 -6.75 15.81 -10.38
C PRO A 63 -6.72 14.88 -9.17
N PHE A 64 -6.33 13.60 -9.32
CA PHE A 64 -6.33 12.65 -8.21
C PHE A 64 -5.19 12.93 -7.24
N ALA A 65 -3.95 13.05 -7.73
CA ALA A 65 -2.79 13.32 -6.87
C ALA A 65 -2.94 14.67 -6.14
N THR A 66 -3.46 15.71 -6.85
CA THR A 66 -3.80 17.00 -6.24
C THR A 66 -4.84 16.85 -5.13
N GLN A 67 -5.87 16.00 -5.31
CA GLN A 67 -6.87 15.75 -4.27
C GLN A 67 -6.27 15.01 -3.06
N VAL A 68 -5.38 14.03 -3.28
CA VAL A 68 -4.65 13.34 -2.19
C VAL A 68 -3.86 14.35 -1.37
N ALA A 69 -3.10 15.25 -2.01
CA ALA A 69 -2.33 16.29 -1.33
C ALA A 69 -3.23 17.24 -0.53
N ARG A 70 -4.33 17.71 -1.11
CA ARG A 70 -5.30 18.58 -0.41
C ARG A 70 -5.91 17.93 0.83
N VAL A 71 -6.26 16.64 0.74
CA VAL A 71 -6.81 15.90 1.88
C VAL A 71 -5.76 15.72 2.95
N ALA A 72 -4.54 15.37 2.58
CA ALA A 72 -3.41 15.24 3.50
C ALA A 72 -3.16 16.55 4.27
N ASP A 73 -3.13 17.68 3.57
CA ASP A 73 -2.95 19.01 4.20
C ASP A 73 -4.12 19.37 5.12
N ALA A 74 -5.36 19.18 4.66
CA ALA A 74 -6.56 19.52 5.42
C ALA A 74 -6.73 18.68 6.70
N THR A 75 -6.21 17.46 6.72
CA THR A 75 -6.32 16.52 7.85
C THR A 75 -5.04 16.42 8.68
N ALA A 76 -3.96 17.07 8.27
CA ALA A 76 -2.62 16.96 8.85
C ALA A 76 -2.15 15.49 8.94
N THR A 77 -2.40 14.72 7.87
CA THR A 77 -2.17 13.26 7.80
C THR A 77 -1.40 12.93 6.53
N THR A 78 -0.45 12.00 6.58
CA THR A 78 0.11 11.44 5.34
C THR A 78 -0.87 10.44 4.74
N VAL A 79 -1.21 10.60 3.46
CA VAL A 79 -2.17 9.75 2.74
C VAL A 79 -1.45 9.00 1.62
N VAL A 80 -1.57 7.67 1.62
CA VAL A 80 -1.08 6.78 0.54
C VAL A 80 -2.27 6.23 -0.21
N ALA A 81 -2.31 6.42 -1.54
CA ALA A 81 -3.42 5.95 -2.38
C ALA A 81 -2.95 5.51 -3.78
N GLY A 82 -3.60 4.48 -4.34
CA GLY A 82 -3.28 3.95 -5.67
C GLY A 82 -3.96 4.71 -6.80
N MET A 83 -3.22 4.93 -7.92
CA MET A 83 -3.73 5.50 -9.16
C MET A 83 -3.07 4.88 -10.39
N PHE A 84 -3.62 5.13 -11.57
CA PHE A 84 -2.92 4.96 -12.84
C PHE A 84 -2.23 6.27 -13.21
N GLU A 85 -0.90 6.21 -13.41
CA GLU A 85 -0.07 7.37 -13.77
C GLU A 85 0.31 7.30 -15.25
N THR A 86 0.27 8.43 -15.94
CA THR A 86 0.78 8.51 -17.32
C THR A 86 2.24 8.12 -17.39
N SER A 87 2.62 7.40 -18.45
CA SER A 87 4.00 7.01 -18.72
C SER A 87 4.48 7.56 -20.07
N GLU A 88 5.75 7.33 -20.39
CA GLU A 88 6.31 7.65 -21.71
C GLU A 88 5.63 6.83 -22.82
N ASP A 89 5.12 5.64 -22.51
CA ASP A 89 4.29 4.85 -23.42
C ASP A 89 2.80 5.10 -23.09
N PRO A 90 2.08 5.93 -23.87
CA PRO A 90 0.67 6.23 -23.60
C PRO A 90 -0.24 4.98 -23.63
N ALA A 91 0.23 3.89 -24.23
CA ALA A 91 -0.51 2.63 -24.26
C ALA A 91 -0.42 1.84 -22.95
N ARG A 92 0.58 2.11 -22.11
CA ARG A 92 0.86 1.36 -20.88
C ARG A 92 1.21 2.30 -19.72
N PRO A 93 0.22 2.87 -19.02
CA PRO A 93 0.44 3.70 -17.83
C PRO A 93 1.12 2.91 -16.72
N PHE A 94 1.62 3.60 -15.69
CA PHE A 94 2.10 2.98 -14.46
C PHE A 94 0.94 2.71 -13.49
N ASN A 95 1.07 1.67 -12.68
CA ASN A 95 0.32 1.47 -11.45
C ASN A 95 1.12 2.13 -10.32
N THR A 96 0.62 3.21 -9.76
CA THR A 96 1.39 4.11 -8.89
C THR A 96 0.69 4.33 -7.55
N LEU A 97 1.45 4.30 -6.47
CA LEU A 97 1.03 4.87 -5.19
C LEU A 97 1.49 6.31 -5.14
N VAL A 98 0.55 7.23 -4.93
CA VAL A 98 0.87 8.62 -4.59
C VAL A 98 0.83 8.80 -3.09
N VAL A 99 1.74 9.61 -2.58
CA VAL A 99 1.83 9.99 -1.18
C VAL A 99 1.60 11.50 -1.07
N GLY A 100 0.52 11.89 -0.41
CA GLY A 100 0.24 13.28 -0.04
C GLY A 100 0.63 13.51 1.42
N GLY A 101 1.21 14.67 1.70
CA GLY A 101 1.67 15.06 3.03
C GLY A 101 2.94 15.88 2.98
N PRO A 102 3.64 16.06 4.11
CA PRO A 102 4.87 16.85 4.17
C PRO A 102 5.97 16.37 3.22
N SER A 103 6.01 15.05 2.93
CA SER A 103 6.94 14.42 1.99
C SER A 103 6.16 13.83 0.83
N THR A 104 5.80 14.67 -0.15
CA THR A 104 5.12 14.20 -1.36
C THR A 104 6.07 13.36 -2.21
N THR A 105 5.67 12.14 -2.52
CA THR A 105 6.42 11.22 -3.39
C THR A 105 5.48 10.25 -4.10
N ALA A 106 6.01 9.41 -4.98
CA ALA A 106 5.27 8.38 -5.66
C ALA A 106 6.08 7.09 -5.74
N TYR A 107 5.41 5.94 -5.76
CA TYR A 107 5.99 4.64 -6.00
C TYR A 107 5.28 3.96 -7.16
N ARG A 108 5.99 3.66 -8.21
CA ARG A 108 5.51 2.89 -9.36
C ARG A 108 5.74 1.41 -9.12
N LYS A 109 4.67 0.62 -9.17
CA LYS A 109 4.70 -0.84 -8.94
C LYS A 109 5.78 -1.50 -9.77
N ILE A 110 6.69 -2.23 -9.11
CA ILE A 110 7.81 -2.90 -9.75
C ILE A 110 7.36 -4.20 -10.39
N HIS A 111 6.69 -5.08 -9.62
CA HIS A 111 6.30 -6.40 -10.07
C HIS A 111 4.86 -6.39 -10.57
N LEU A 112 4.70 -6.40 -11.89
CA LEU A 112 3.39 -6.51 -12.52
C LEU A 112 2.83 -7.93 -12.36
N TYR A 113 1.48 -8.04 -12.24
CA TYR A 113 0.80 -9.30 -11.99
C TYR A 113 0.70 -10.12 -13.29
N ASP A 114 1.78 -10.83 -13.62
CA ASP A 114 1.85 -11.77 -14.75
C ASP A 114 1.73 -13.19 -14.20
N SER A 115 0.51 -13.60 -13.81
CA SER A 115 0.30 -14.86 -13.14
C SER A 115 -1.16 -15.31 -13.23
N PHE A 116 -1.40 -16.60 -13.02
CA PHE A 116 -2.74 -17.21 -13.04
C PHE A 116 -3.54 -16.93 -14.32
N GLY A 117 -2.85 -16.94 -15.48
CA GLY A 117 -3.48 -16.73 -16.78
C GLY A 117 -3.78 -15.27 -17.14
N TYR A 118 -3.35 -14.32 -16.34
CA TYR A 118 -3.43 -12.88 -16.61
C TYR A 118 -2.05 -12.26 -16.74
N ARG A 119 -1.91 -11.24 -17.59
CA ARG A 119 -0.68 -10.48 -17.79
C ARG A 119 -0.96 -8.99 -17.68
N GLU A 120 -0.58 -8.42 -16.54
CA GLU A 120 -0.69 -6.98 -16.28
C GLU A 120 0.30 -6.21 -17.18
N SER A 121 1.47 -6.80 -17.49
CA SER A 121 2.50 -6.22 -18.36
C SER A 121 2.07 -5.96 -19.81
N ASP A 122 0.99 -6.58 -20.28
CA ASP A 122 0.42 -6.28 -21.59
C ASP A 122 -0.23 -4.88 -21.62
N ARG A 123 -0.52 -4.27 -20.47
CA ARG A 123 -1.33 -3.05 -20.32
C ARG A 123 -0.67 -1.97 -19.46
N LEU A 124 0.25 -2.33 -18.60
CA LEU A 124 0.93 -1.42 -17.69
C LEU A 124 2.44 -1.51 -17.87
N THR A 125 3.13 -0.45 -17.47
CA THR A 125 4.59 -0.38 -17.43
C THR A 125 5.07 -0.65 -16.01
N GLY A 126 6.09 -1.49 -15.85
CA GLY A 126 6.76 -1.70 -14.56
C GLY A 126 7.56 -0.48 -14.13
N GLY A 127 7.56 -0.21 -12.84
CA GLY A 127 8.35 0.87 -12.25
C GLY A 127 9.86 0.57 -12.20
N PRO A 128 10.67 1.57 -11.86
CA PRO A 128 12.13 1.39 -11.69
C PRO A 128 12.42 0.46 -10.51
N LEU A 129 13.52 -0.30 -10.58
CA LEU A 129 13.93 -1.27 -9.56
C LEU A 129 14.55 -0.59 -8.33
N GLU A 130 13.90 0.45 -7.82
CA GLU A 130 14.38 1.27 -6.71
C GLU A 130 13.41 1.19 -5.52
N PRO A 131 13.92 0.95 -4.29
CA PRO A 131 13.08 0.97 -3.10
C PRO A 131 12.61 2.40 -2.82
N ALA A 132 11.31 2.59 -2.59
CA ALA A 132 10.72 3.87 -2.23
C ALA A 132 10.38 3.90 -0.74
N VAL A 133 10.96 4.85 -0.01
CA VAL A 133 10.71 5.09 1.42
C VAL A 133 10.31 6.54 1.61
N VAL A 134 9.29 6.77 2.43
CA VAL A 134 8.81 8.10 2.82
C VAL A 134 8.88 8.26 4.34
N GLU A 135 9.14 9.48 4.80
CA GLU A 135 9.09 9.78 6.22
C GLU A 135 7.69 10.25 6.64
N VAL A 136 7.14 9.62 7.68
CA VAL A 136 5.82 9.94 8.25
C VAL A 136 5.95 10.06 9.76
N ALA A 137 5.78 11.25 10.31
CA ALA A 137 5.88 11.53 11.75
C ALA A 137 7.19 10.99 12.39
N GLY A 138 8.29 11.00 11.63
CA GLY A 138 9.59 10.49 12.06
C GLY A 138 9.76 8.96 11.93
N TRP A 139 8.83 8.26 11.28
CA TRP A 139 8.92 6.84 10.91
C TRP A 139 9.26 6.71 9.42
N LYS A 140 10.08 5.74 9.08
CA LYS A 140 10.39 5.38 7.70
C LYS A 140 9.42 4.33 7.18
N VAL A 141 8.60 4.71 6.22
CA VAL A 141 7.54 3.87 5.62
C VAL A 141 7.95 3.45 4.22
N GLY A 142 8.15 2.16 4.01
CA GLY A 142 8.46 1.54 2.71
C GLY A 142 7.18 1.26 1.92
N LEU A 143 7.21 1.53 0.62
CA LEU A 143 6.07 1.40 -0.28
C LEU A 143 6.18 0.14 -1.14
N MET A 144 5.13 -0.67 -1.14
CA MET A 144 4.94 -1.85 -1.98
C MET A 144 3.50 -1.86 -2.51
N THR A 145 3.25 -2.53 -3.62
CA THR A 145 1.89 -2.63 -4.18
C THR A 145 1.55 -4.09 -4.50
N CYS A 146 0.51 -4.62 -3.86
CA CYS A 146 -0.19 -5.86 -4.24
C CYS A 146 0.77 -7.03 -4.56
N TYR A 147 1.04 -7.30 -5.83
CA TYR A 147 1.87 -8.43 -6.27
C TYR A 147 3.32 -8.34 -5.79
N ASP A 148 3.83 -7.13 -5.50
CA ASP A 148 5.14 -6.94 -4.86
C ASP A 148 5.29 -7.73 -3.56
N LEU A 149 4.18 -7.98 -2.86
CA LEU A 149 4.15 -8.77 -1.63
C LEU A 149 4.70 -10.19 -1.81
N ARG A 150 4.69 -10.73 -3.03
CA ARG A 150 5.24 -12.06 -3.33
C ARG A 150 6.76 -12.10 -3.44
N PHE A 151 7.41 -10.95 -3.48
CA PHE A 151 8.85 -10.81 -3.69
C PHE A 151 9.52 -10.32 -2.40
N PRO A 152 10.05 -11.23 -1.57
CA PRO A 152 10.70 -10.89 -0.31
C PRO A 152 11.90 -9.97 -0.50
N GLU A 153 12.51 -10.00 -1.67
CA GLU A 153 13.68 -9.20 -2.03
C GLU A 153 13.36 -7.70 -1.94
N LEU A 154 12.18 -7.26 -2.40
CA LEU A 154 11.78 -5.85 -2.32
C LEU A 154 11.56 -5.42 -0.87
N ALA A 155 10.83 -6.22 -0.08
CA ALA A 155 10.62 -5.95 1.34
C ALA A 155 11.96 -5.82 2.08
N ARG A 156 12.91 -6.71 1.77
CA ARG A 156 14.25 -6.70 2.35
C ARG A 156 15.03 -5.44 1.96
N ARG A 157 15.01 -5.06 0.69
CA ARG A 157 15.66 -3.83 0.20
C ARG A 157 15.10 -2.57 0.84
N LEU A 158 13.78 -2.51 1.05
CA LEU A 158 13.14 -1.40 1.76
C LEU A 158 13.65 -1.29 3.21
N VAL A 159 13.75 -2.42 3.91
CA VAL A 159 14.26 -2.43 5.29
C VAL A 159 15.77 -2.14 5.33
N ASP A 160 16.54 -2.57 4.34
CA ASP A 160 17.97 -2.24 4.24
C ASP A 160 18.23 -0.74 4.07
N VAL A 161 17.32 -0.01 3.42
CA VAL A 161 17.38 1.46 3.35
C VAL A 161 16.66 2.15 4.52
N GLY A 162 16.24 1.37 5.52
CA GLY A 162 15.80 1.82 6.83
C GLY A 162 14.30 1.85 7.05
N ALA A 163 13.47 1.21 6.21
CA ALA A 163 12.03 1.13 6.47
C ALA A 163 11.75 0.41 7.80
N GLU A 164 10.84 0.96 8.57
CA GLU A 164 10.35 0.46 9.86
C GLU A 164 8.93 -0.08 9.73
N VAL A 165 8.20 0.43 8.75
CA VAL A 165 6.84 0.03 8.37
C VAL A 165 6.81 -0.23 6.87
N LEU A 166 6.18 -1.31 6.43
CA LEU A 166 5.88 -1.57 5.03
C LEU A 166 4.38 -1.38 4.79
N VAL A 167 3.99 -0.56 3.82
CA VAL A 167 2.60 -0.45 3.39
C VAL A 167 2.39 -1.21 2.08
N VAL A 168 1.28 -1.94 2.00
CA VAL A 168 0.94 -2.80 0.86
C VAL A 168 -0.51 -2.58 0.44
N PRO A 169 -0.82 -1.47 -0.26
CA PRO A 169 -2.09 -1.32 -0.96
C PRO A 169 -2.30 -2.41 -2.01
N ALA A 170 -3.50 -2.99 -2.09
CA ALA A 170 -3.76 -4.11 -2.98
C ALA A 170 -5.20 -4.15 -3.52
N ALA A 171 -5.32 -4.61 -4.75
CA ALA A 171 -6.52 -5.12 -5.39
C ALA A 171 -6.34 -6.65 -5.56
N TRP A 172 -6.28 -7.37 -4.44
CA TRP A 172 -5.91 -8.79 -4.40
C TRP A 172 -7.08 -9.65 -4.87
N LEU A 173 -6.94 -10.23 -6.07
CA LEU A 173 -8.01 -10.99 -6.71
C LEU A 173 -8.42 -12.23 -5.89
N PRO A 174 -9.74 -12.57 -5.85
CA PRO A 174 -10.24 -13.76 -5.18
C PRO A 174 -9.79 -15.04 -5.88
N GLY A 175 -9.95 -16.16 -5.19
CA GLY A 175 -9.64 -17.50 -5.68
C GLY A 175 -9.23 -18.43 -4.55
N GLU A 176 -9.01 -19.70 -4.90
CA GLU A 176 -8.60 -20.70 -3.93
C GLU A 176 -7.32 -20.26 -3.18
N ARG A 177 -7.35 -20.30 -1.85
CA ARG A 177 -6.24 -19.92 -0.95
C ARG A 177 -5.75 -18.48 -1.04
N LYS A 178 -6.43 -17.58 -1.81
CA LYS A 178 -5.94 -16.21 -2.00
C LYS A 178 -5.92 -15.40 -0.71
N VAL A 179 -6.92 -15.57 0.15
CA VAL A 179 -6.92 -14.96 1.50
C VAL A 179 -5.77 -15.51 2.35
N VAL A 180 -5.54 -16.84 2.32
CA VAL A 180 -4.41 -17.48 3.03
C VAL A 180 -3.09 -16.91 2.53
N HIS A 181 -2.89 -16.79 1.22
CA HIS A 181 -1.66 -16.22 0.66
C HIS A 181 -1.47 -14.76 1.11
N TRP A 182 -2.52 -13.95 1.05
CA TRP A 182 -2.49 -12.55 1.45
C TRP A 182 -2.02 -12.40 2.91
N ARG A 183 -2.73 -13.03 3.84
CA ARG A 183 -2.43 -12.98 5.28
C ARG A 183 -1.05 -13.54 5.61
N THR A 184 -0.72 -14.72 5.06
CA THR A 184 0.57 -15.39 5.32
C THR A 184 1.74 -14.54 4.81
N LEU A 185 1.63 -13.95 3.63
CA LEU A 185 2.71 -13.14 3.07
C LEU A 185 2.90 -11.83 3.82
N LEU A 186 1.81 -11.15 4.24
CA LEU A 186 1.93 -9.95 5.10
C LEU A 186 2.66 -10.28 6.41
N ALA A 187 2.23 -11.35 7.10
CA ALA A 187 2.88 -11.80 8.34
C ALA A 187 4.34 -12.20 8.10
N ALA A 188 4.64 -12.92 7.02
CA ALA A 188 6.00 -13.30 6.68
C ALA A 188 6.91 -12.06 6.48
N ARG A 189 6.44 -11.03 5.75
CA ARG A 189 7.20 -9.78 5.57
C ARG A 189 7.47 -9.08 6.90
N ALA A 190 6.52 -9.11 7.84
CA ALA A 190 6.72 -8.56 9.17
C ALA A 190 7.80 -9.33 9.95
N ILE A 191 7.68 -10.65 10.04
CA ILE A 191 8.55 -11.52 10.85
C ILE A 191 9.99 -11.52 10.31
N GLU A 192 10.17 -11.78 9.02
CA GLU A 192 11.50 -11.93 8.40
C GLU A 192 12.30 -10.62 8.34
N ASN A 193 11.58 -9.48 8.37
CA ASN A 193 12.18 -8.14 8.34
C ASN A 193 12.13 -7.43 9.68
N THR A 194 11.55 -8.04 10.72
CA THR A 194 11.33 -7.42 12.03
C THR A 194 10.87 -5.97 11.89
N CYS A 195 9.75 -5.77 11.19
CA CYS A 195 9.14 -4.47 10.91
C CYS A 195 7.60 -4.58 10.98
N PHE A 196 6.91 -3.46 11.10
CA PHE A 196 5.46 -3.44 10.96
C PHE A 196 5.05 -3.61 9.49
N VAL A 197 3.90 -4.26 9.25
CA VAL A 197 3.32 -4.39 7.90
C VAL A 197 1.86 -3.99 7.90
N VAL A 198 1.48 -3.11 6.98
CA VAL A 198 0.13 -2.56 6.83
C VAL A 198 -0.39 -2.93 5.45
N GLY A 199 -1.26 -3.93 5.38
CA GLY A 199 -1.94 -4.34 4.15
C GLY A 199 -3.29 -3.64 4.01
N ALA A 200 -3.53 -2.95 2.88
CA ALA A 200 -4.79 -2.27 2.56
C ALA A 200 -5.41 -2.89 1.31
N GLY A 201 -6.32 -3.85 1.49
CA GLY A 201 -7.01 -4.54 0.40
C GLY A 201 -8.30 -3.86 -0.01
N GLN A 202 -8.68 -3.96 -1.29
CA GLN A 202 -10.03 -3.66 -1.72
C GLN A 202 -10.99 -4.79 -1.27
N PRO A 203 -12.27 -4.48 -0.91
CA PRO A 203 -13.21 -5.44 -0.34
C PRO A 203 -13.82 -6.40 -1.38
N GLU A 204 -14.52 -7.40 -0.86
CA GLU A 204 -15.42 -8.26 -1.65
C GLU A 204 -16.57 -7.45 -2.30
N PRO A 205 -17.17 -7.98 -3.36
CA PRO A 205 -16.96 -9.31 -3.95
C PRO A 205 -15.85 -9.36 -5.00
N ARG A 206 -15.30 -8.21 -5.42
CA ARG A 206 -14.34 -8.16 -6.52
C ARG A 206 -12.95 -8.59 -6.11
N TYR A 207 -12.58 -8.28 -4.87
CA TYR A 207 -11.28 -8.59 -4.28
C TYR A 207 -11.47 -9.36 -2.96
N VAL A 208 -10.40 -9.68 -2.25
CA VAL A 208 -10.52 -10.52 -1.06
C VAL A 208 -10.84 -9.73 0.22
N GLY A 209 -10.59 -8.43 0.27
CA GLY A 209 -10.60 -7.68 1.53
C GLY A 209 -9.45 -8.08 2.45
N HIS A 210 -9.76 -8.39 3.69
CA HIS A 210 -8.82 -8.85 4.72
C HIS A 210 -7.60 -7.93 4.89
N SER A 211 -7.84 -6.60 4.87
CA SER A 211 -6.81 -5.64 5.28
C SER A 211 -6.33 -5.97 6.68
N ALA A 212 -5.04 -5.82 6.94
CA ALA A 212 -4.50 -6.17 8.23
C ALA A 212 -3.25 -5.36 8.58
N VAL A 213 -3.01 -5.20 9.88
CA VAL A 213 -1.80 -4.60 10.43
C VAL A 213 -1.10 -5.66 11.28
N PHE A 214 0.16 -5.94 10.94
CA PHE A 214 1.00 -6.90 11.64
C PHE A 214 2.12 -6.20 12.40
N GLY A 215 2.36 -6.66 13.62
CA GLY A 215 3.52 -6.31 14.43
C GLY A 215 4.80 -7.00 13.94
N PRO A 216 5.99 -6.55 14.40
CA PRO A 216 7.29 -7.04 13.92
C PRO A 216 7.57 -8.52 14.21
N LEU A 217 6.82 -9.15 15.12
CA LEU A 217 6.88 -10.59 15.43
C LEU A 217 5.74 -11.39 14.78
N GLY A 218 4.92 -10.75 13.95
CA GLY A 218 3.81 -11.38 13.23
C GLY A 218 2.48 -11.36 13.96
N ASP A 219 2.39 -10.66 15.09
CA ASP A 219 1.14 -10.48 15.82
C ASP A 219 0.16 -9.65 14.98
N VAL A 220 -1.12 -10.04 14.98
CA VAL A 220 -2.19 -9.27 14.35
C VAL A 220 -2.60 -8.12 15.27
N LEU A 221 -2.30 -6.89 14.89
CA LEU A 221 -2.70 -5.69 15.63
C LEU A 221 -4.11 -5.23 15.26
N ALA A 222 -4.49 -5.38 14.00
CA ALA A 222 -5.85 -5.15 13.50
C ALA A 222 -6.07 -5.98 12.23
N GLU A 223 -7.29 -6.46 12.02
CA GLU A 223 -7.67 -7.21 10.82
C GLU A 223 -9.15 -6.98 10.48
N ALA A 224 -9.44 -6.79 9.19
CA ALA A 224 -10.78 -6.73 8.62
C ALA A 224 -11.23 -8.10 8.11
N ASP A 225 -12.53 -8.26 7.90
CA ASP A 225 -13.09 -9.34 7.08
C ASP A 225 -13.13 -8.94 5.58
N GLY A 226 -13.95 -9.60 4.76
CA GLY A 226 -14.07 -9.27 3.33
C GLY A 226 -14.82 -7.96 3.03
N ARG A 227 -15.58 -7.41 3.99
CA ARG A 227 -16.48 -6.26 3.77
C ARG A 227 -15.74 -4.93 3.87
N GLU A 228 -16.37 -3.85 3.39
CA GLU A 228 -15.86 -2.50 3.62
C GLU A 228 -15.73 -2.19 5.12
N GLN A 229 -14.54 -1.75 5.52
CA GLN A 229 -14.21 -1.42 6.90
C GLN A 229 -13.12 -0.34 6.95
N VAL A 230 -13.00 0.28 8.11
CA VAL A 230 -11.85 1.13 8.47
C VAL A 230 -11.18 0.50 9.68
N LEU A 231 -9.89 0.23 9.57
CA LEU A 231 -9.07 -0.27 10.68
C LEU A 231 -8.26 0.87 11.28
N GLU A 232 -8.05 0.81 12.58
CA GLU A 232 -7.14 1.70 13.28
C GLU A 232 -6.13 0.86 14.08
N ALA A 233 -4.87 1.27 14.04
CA ALA A 233 -3.80 0.67 14.83
C ALA A 233 -2.81 1.74 15.28
N VAL A 234 -2.18 1.50 16.41
CA VAL A 234 -1.06 2.30 16.92
C VAL A 234 0.19 1.43 16.87
N LEU A 235 1.19 1.87 16.10
CA LEU A 235 2.49 1.22 16.04
C LEU A 235 3.40 1.90 17.07
N ASP A 236 3.97 1.12 17.98
CA ASP A 236 4.84 1.64 19.03
C ASP A 236 6.31 1.31 18.72
N ARG A 237 7.17 2.30 18.78
CA ARG A 237 8.61 2.13 18.51
C ARG A 237 9.26 1.15 19.47
N ARG A 238 8.75 1.07 20.70
CA ARG A 238 9.24 0.10 21.70
C ARG A 238 9.04 -1.34 21.24
N ASP A 239 7.92 -1.63 20.58
CA ASP A 239 7.65 -2.97 20.05
C ASP A 239 8.62 -3.34 18.92
N LEU A 240 8.96 -2.36 18.07
CA LEU A 240 9.95 -2.53 17.01
C LEU A 240 11.35 -2.81 17.59
N ASP A 241 11.76 -2.00 18.54
CA ASP A 241 13.09 -2.11 19.18
C ASP A 241 13.21 -3.43 19.97
N GLU A 242 12.14 -3.80 20.70
CA GLU A 242 12.07 -5.08 21.42
C GLU A 242 12.17 -6.27 20.47
N ALA A 243 11.40 -6.24 19.37
CA ALA A 243 11.41 -7.30 18.36
C ALA A 243 12.81 -7.46 17.75
N ARG A 244 13.48 -6.35 17.38
CA ARG A 244 14.83 -6.36 16.79
C ARG A 244 15.89 -6.82 17.78
N ARG A 245 15.72 -6.51 19.07
CA ARG A 245 16.59 -6.97 20.14
C ARG A 245 16.43 -8.46 20.44
N THR A 246 15.19 -8.94 20.46
CA THR A 246 14.85 -10.33 20.76
C THR A 246 15.14 -11.26 19.57
N ASN A 247 14.85 -10.79 18.35
CA ASN A 247 15.11 -11.51 17.11
C ASN A 247 16.03 -10.68 16.19
N PRO A 248 17.36 -10.70 16.40
CA PRO A 248 18.30 -9.91 15.61
C PRO A 248 18.58 -10.53 14.22
N SER A 249 17.56 -11.05 13.54
CA SER A 249 17.68 -11.76 12.27
C SER A 249 18.33 -10.91 11.17
N LEU A 250 18.04 -9.59 11.16
CA LEU A 250 18.66 -8.65 10.22
C LEU A 250 20.17 -8.53 10.42
N ALA A 251 20.63 -8.46 11.67
CA ALA A 251 22.06 -8.38 12.01
C ALA A 251 22.78 -9.72 11.79
N ASN A 252 22.08 -10.84 11.86
CA ASN A 252 22.62 -12.18 11.72
C ASN A 252 22.74 -12.65 10.26
N ARG A 253 22.29 -11.85 9.29
CA ARG A 253 22.39 -12.18 7.86
C ARG A 253 23.84 -12.39 7.42
N ARG A 254 24.03 -13.29 6.45
CA ARG A 254 25.32 -13.61 5.83
C ARG A 254 25.37 -13.31 4.32
N MET A 255 24.21 -12.91 3.74
CA MET A 255 24.06 -12.57 2.32
C MET A 255 23.41 -11.18 2.21
#